data_7bd369c176ea35413e3a3b95c4e7d157
#
_entry.id   7bd369c176ea35413e3a3b95c4e7d157
#
_cell.length_a   1.000
_cell.length_b   1.000
_cell.length_c   1.000
_cell.angle_alpha   90.00
_cell.angle_beta   90.00
_cell.angle_gamma   90.00
#
_symmetry.space_group_name_H-M   'P 1'
#
loop_
_entity.id
_entity.type
_entity.pdbx_description
1 polymer ?
#
loop_
_entity_poly.entity_id
_entity_poly.type
_entity_poly.pdbx_seq_one_letter_code
_entity_poly.pdbx_strand_id
1 'polypeptide(L)'
;PVSASANFYSLGTHAHKLACFVTGLGIRELAADVSRLVPGRKLDDNAHILLRFENGARGMLWSSQVAPGNENGLRLRVYGEKAGLEWSQEHPNQLRFSPVGQPPRVLSRGGPSLGPAASRATRIPSGHPEGYLEGFANLYRDLAEQIRARRAKRKPDPAALLVPTVEDGAHGVKFIHAAVESSAKNGAWVVLTA
;
A
#
# COMPACT_ATOMS: atom_id res chain seq x y z
N PRO A 1 -11.71 7.75 -23.61
CA PRO A 1 -12.12 6.70 -22.69
C PRO A 1 -10.89 6.22 -21.96
N VAL A 2 -10.75 6.70 -20.73
CA VAL A 2 -9.72 6.18 -19.84
C VAL A 2 -10.05 4.71 -19.64
N SER A 3 -9.14 3.84 -20.00
CA SER A 3 -9.36 2.41 -19.91
C SER A 3 -9.65 2.04 -18.47
N ALA A 4 -10.77 1.39 -18.23
CA ALA A 4 -11.16 0.91 -16.90
C ALA A 4 -10.19 -0.11 -16.30
N SER A 5 -9.22 -0.62 -17.09
CA SER A 5 -8.10 -1.46 -16.62
C SER A 5 -7.17 -0.77 -15.65
N ALA A 6 -7.19 0.56 -15.62
CA ALA A 6 -6.37 1.29 -14.67
C ALA A 6 -6.69 0.94 -13.22
N ASN A 7 -7.83 0.33 -12.92
CA ASN A 7 -8.36 0.30 -11.58
C ASN A 7 -7.82 -0.82 -10.72
N PHE A 8 -7.99 -2.09 -11.08
CA PHE A 8 -7.37 -3.16 -10.32
C PHE A 8 -5.85 -3.16 -10.49
N TYR A 9 -5.36 -2.96 -11.73
CA TYR A 9 -3.93 -2.83 -11.99
C TYR A 9 -3.29 -1.64 -11.25
N SER A 10 -3.95 -0.50 -11.18
CA SER A 10 -3.44 0.67 -10.46
C SER A 10 -3.69 0.60 -8.96
N LEU A 11 -4.93 0.50 -8.52
CA LEU A 11 -5.29 0.54 -7.10
C LEU A 11 -4.85 -0.73 -6.35
N GLY A 12 -4.95 -1.90 -6.98
CA GLY A 12 -4.51 -3.16 -6.39
C GLY A 12 -3.01 -3.18 -6.11
N THR A 13 -2.18 -2.63 -7.00
CA THR A 13 -0.73 -2.53 -6.78
C THR A 13 -0.38 -1.56 -5.65
N HIS A 14 -1.08 -0.44 -5.51
CA HIS A 14 -0.88 0.49 -4.40
C HIS A 14 -1.23 -0.14 -3.05
N ALA A 15 -2.38 -0.80 -2.94
CA ALA A 15 -2.80 -1.48 -1.72
C ALA A 15 -1.88 -2.64 -1.36
N HIS A 16 -1.47 -3.46 -2.35
CA HIS A 16 -0.48 -4.52 -2.19
C HIS A 16 0.84 -3.98 -1.63
N LYS A 17 1.42 -2.97 -2.31
CA LYS A 17 2.71 -2.39 -1.89
C LYS A 17 2.63 -1.77 -0.51
N LEU A 18 1.55 -1.04 -0.21
CA LEU A 18 1.35 -0.44 1.10
C LEU A 18 1.30 -1.50 2.21
N ALA A 19 0.54 -2.58 2.00
CA ALA A 19 0.44 -3.67 2.96
C ALA A 19 1.81 -4.34 3.20
N CYS A 20 2.53 -4.70 2.14
CA CYS A 20 3.86 -5.31 2.24
C CYS A 20 4.88 -4.36 2.88
N PHE A 21 4.87 -3.08 2.53
CA PHE A 21 5.78 -2.08 3.08
C PHE A 21 5.58 -1.86 4.59
N VAL A 22 4.32 -1.72 5.02
CA VAL A 22 4.00 -1.45 6.44
C VAL A 22 4.24 -2.68 7.32
N THR A 23 3.96 -3.87 6.80
CA THR A 23 4.10 -5.11 7.58
C THR A 23 5.50 -5.72 7.48
N GLY A 24 6.26 -5.40 6.43
CA GLY A 24 7.52 -6.07 6.12
C GLY A 24 7.35 -7.51 5.63
N LEU A 25 6.12 -7.91 5.26
CA LEU A 25 5.79 -9.29 4.90
C LEU A 25 5.54 -9.43 3.39
N GLY A 26 6.09 -10.50 2.80
CA GLY A 26 5.75 -10.95 1.45
C GLY A 26 4.44 -11.73 1.43
N ILE A 27 3.68 -11.61 0.31
CA ILE A 27 2.51 -12.44 0.07
C ILE A 27 2.98 -13.74 -0.58
N ARG A 28 2.67 -14.88 0.05
CA ARG A 28 3.01 -16.22 -0.44
C ARG A 28 2.04 -16.72 -1.50
N GLU A 29 0.74 -16.57 -1.24
CA GLU A 29 -0.32 -17.03 -2.12
C GLU A 29 -1.59 -16.21 -1.94
N LEU A 30 -2.43 -16.19 -2.96
CA LEU A 30 -3.71 -15.50 -2.95
C LEU A 30 -4.82 -16.35 -3.60
N ALA A 31 -6.07 -16.01 -3.24
CA ALA A 31 -7.28 -16.46 -3.93
C ALA A 31 -8.14 -15.22 -4.23
N ALA A 32 -8.66 -15.11 -5.46
CA ALA A 32 -9.31 -13.90 -5.92
C ALA A 32 -10.61 -14.17 -6.69
N ASP A 33 -11.56 -13.26 -6.53
CA ASP A 33 -12.72 -13.05 -7.40
C ASP A 33 -12.58 -11.66 -8.04
N VAL A 34 -12.36 -11.65 -9.36
CA VAL A 34 -12.22 -10.43 -10.17
C VAL A 34 -13.40 -10.38 -11.12
N SER A 35 -14.18 -9.31 -11.05
CA SER A 35 -15.48 -9.21 -11.73
C SER A 35 -15.65 -7.89 -12.50
N ARG A 36 -16.59 -7.93 -13.46
CA ARG A 36 -17.05 -6.78 -14.23
C ARG A 36 -18.54 -6.59 -13.93
N LEU A 37 -18.82 -5.61 -13.08
CA LEU A 37 -20.17 -5.34 -12.59
C LEU A 37 -20.93 -4.38 -13.50
N VAL A 38 -20.23 -3.50 -14.23
CA VAL A 38 -20.83 -2.56 -15.16
C VAL A 38 -20.94 -3.18 -16.55
N PRO A 39 -22.15 -3.27 -17.12
CA PRO A 39 -22.34 -3.79 -18.48
C PRO A 39 -21.50 -3.04 -19.51
N GLY A 40 -20.94 -3.75 -20.48
CA GLY A 40 -20.17 -3.18 -21.60
C GLY A 40 -18.71 -2.81 -21.26
N ARG A 41 -18.26 -2.87 -20.02
CA ARG A 41 -16.83 -2.72 -19.70
C ARG A 41 -16.02 -3.89 -20.24
N LYS A 42 -14.86 -3.58 -20.83
CA LYS A 42 -13.93 -4.60 -21.34
C LYS A 42 -13.07 -5.19 -20.23
N LEU A 43 -12.87 -4.44 -19.17
CA LEU A 43 -11.94 -4.75 -18.08
C LEU A 43 -12.69 -4.79 -16.75
N ASP A 44 -12.12 -5.49 -15.80
CA ASP A 44 -12.63 -5.62 -14.44
C ASP A 44 -12.76 -4.26 -13.74
N ASP A 45 -13.74 -4.18 -12.87
CA ASP A 45 -14.04 -2.98 -12.08
C ASP A 45 -14.22 -3.29 -10.58
N ASN A 46 -14.07 -4.55 -10.21
CA ASN A 46 -14.16 -4.99 -8.83
C ASN A 46 -13.30 -6.24 -8.60
N ALA A 47 -12.60 -6.30 -7.47
CA ALA A 47 -11.78 -7.44 -7.07
C ALA A 47 -11.83 -7.66 -5.55
N HIS A 48 -12.11 -8.90 -5.14
CA HIS A 48 -11.99 -9.39 -3.77
C HIS A 48 -10.86 -10.42 -3.71
N ILE A 49 -9.89 -10.21 -2.82
CA ILE A 49 -8.69 -11.05 -2.77
C ILE A 49 -8.44 -11.48 -1.32
N LEU A 50 -8.30 -12.78 -1.11
CA LEU A 50 -7.81 -13.35 0.14
C LEU A 50 -6.29 -13.55 0.04
N LEU A 51 -5.57 -13.25 1.11
CA LEU A 51 -4.11 -13.24 1.15
C LEU A 51 -3.57 -14.16 2.23
N ARG A 52 -2.48 -14.87 1.91
CA ARG A 52 -1.66 -15.60 2.86
C ARG A 52 -0.23 -15.09 2.76
N PHE A 53 0.28 -14.58 3.87
CA PHE A 53 1.64 -14.07 3.97
C PHE A 53 2.63 -15.17 4.34
N GLU A 54 3.93 -14.92 4.07
CA GLU A 54 5.00 -15.90 4.29
C GLU A 54 5.11 -16.37 5.74
N ASN A 55 4.84 -15.49 6.71
CA ASN A 55 4.88 -15.81 8.15
C ASN A 55 3.59 -16.47 8.68
N GLY A 56 2.63 -16.80 7.80
CA GLY A 56 1.36 -17.39 8.18
C GLY A 56 0.23 -16.40 8.47
N ALA A 57 0.49 -15.09 8.47
CA ALA A 57 -0.57 -14.07 8.59
C ALA A 57 -1.60 -14.19 7.46
N ARG A 58 -2.79 -13.68 7.71
CA ARG A 58 -3.91 -13.65 6.76
C ARG A 58 -4.34 -12.23 6.50
N GLY A 59 -4.79 -11.97 5.29
CA GLY A 59 -5.31 -10.66 4.91
C GLY A 59 -6.39 -10.76 3.86
N MET A 60 -6.98 -9.62 3.57
CA MET A 60 -7.91 -9.43 2.47
C MET A 60 -7.66 -8.07 1.83
N LEU A 61 -7.87 -7.99 0.53
CA LEU A 61 -7.83 -6.76 -0.24
C LEU A 61 -9.13 -6.68 -1.06
N TRP A 62 -9.78 -5.52 -0.97
CA TRP A 62 -10.88 -5.17 -1.85
C TRP A 62 -10.50 -3.93 -2.65
N SER A 63 -10.68 -4.00 -3.96
CA SER A 63 -10.48 -2.88 -4.88
C SER A 63 -11.69 -2.78 -5.79
N SER A 64 -12.32 -1.61 -5.85
CA SER A 64 -13.55 -1.42 -6.60
C SER A 64 -13.63 -0.02 -7.19
N GLN A 65 -14.19 0.07 -8.40
CA GLN A 65 -14.55 1.33 -9.07
C GLN A 65 -16.07 1.53 -9.13
N VAL A 66 -16.79 0.68 -8.43
CA VAL A 66 -18.26 0.65 -8.42
C VAL A 66 -18.79 0.73 -6.99
N ALA A 67 -18.09 1.48 -6.15
CA ALA A 67 -18.41 1.72 -4.74
C ALA A 67 -18.78 3.21 -4.50
N PRO A 68 -19.98 3.66 -4.89
CA PRO A 68 -20.41 5.05 -4.69
C PRO A 68 -20.28 5.47 -3.21
N GLY A 69 -19.89 6.73 -2.99
CA GLY A 69 -19.66 7.27 -1.65
C GLY A 69 -18.21 7.10 -1.16
N ASN A 70 -17.35 6.46 -1.95
CA ASN A 70 -15.90 6.48 -1.74
C ASN A 70 -15.25 7.31 -2.86
N GLU A 71 -14.32 8.16 -2.50
CA GLU A 71 -13.50 8.90 -3.47
C GLU A 71 -12.31 8.01 -3.87
N ASN A 72 -11.12 8.17 -3.27
CA ASN A 72 -10.03 7.23 -3.50
C ASN A 72 -10.09 6.01 -2.57
N GLY A 73 -10.50 6.20 -1.31
CA GLY A 73 -10.87 5.15 -0.37
C GLY A 73 -9.75 4.21 0.07
N LEU A 74 -8.46 4.52 -0.22
CA LEU A 74 -7.36 3.65 0.20
C LEU A 74 -7.24 3.66 1.73
N ARG A 75 -7.49 2.50 2.32
CA ARG A 75 -7.42 2.27 3.77
C ARG A 75 -6.59 1.04 4.06
N LEU A 76 -5.81 1.10 5.13
CA LEU A 76 -5.05 -0.04 5.63
C LEU A 76 -5.37 -0.29 7.09
N ARG A 77 -5.65 -1.54 7.44
CA ARG A 77 -5.75 -2.02 8.82
C ARG A 77 -4.80 -3.19 9.02
N VAL A 78 -4.01 -3.13 10.07
CA VAL A 78 -3.09 -4.20 10.45
C VAL A 78 -3.35 -4.57 11.89
N TYR A 79 -3.52 -5.84 12.17
CA TYR A 79 -3.77 -6.37 13.51
C TYR A 79 -2.66 -7.35 13.89
N GLY A 80 -1.95 -7.01 14.96
CA GLY A 80 -0.93 -7.86 15.56
C GLY A 80 -1.32 -8.28 16.97
N GLU A 81 -0.49 -9.11 17.59
CA GLU A 81 -0.73 -9.62 18.94
C GLU A 81 -0.78 -8.53 20.02
N LYS A 82 -0.07 -7.43 19.83
CA LYS A 82 0.07 -6.37 20.85
C LYS A 82 -0.77 -5.14 20.54
N ALA A 83 -1.08 -4.90 19.28
CA ALA A 83 -1.80 -3.70 18.87
C ALA A 83 -2.38 -3.82 17.46
N GLY A 84 -3.35 -2.96 17.15
CA GLY A 84 -3.86 -2.69 15.81
C GLY A 84 -3.49 -1.30 15.32
N LEU A 85 -3.37 -1.17 14.01
CA LEU A 85 -3.16 0.09 13.28
C LEU A 85 -4.27 0.27 12.24
N GLU A 86 -4.73 1.51 12.07
CA GLU A 86 -5.65 1.89 11.00
C GLU A 86 -5.27 3.24 10.43
N TRP A 87 -5.16 3.30 9.11
CA TRP A 87 -4.83 4.50 8.36
C TRP A 87 -5.72 4.65 7.13
N SER A 88 -6.04 5.90 6.76
CA SER A 88 -6.78 6.27 5.56
C SER A 88 -6.03 7.35 4.80
N GLN A 89 -5.92 7.20 3.48
CA GLN A 89 -5.27 8.18 2.61
C GLN A 89 -5.98 9.52 2.58
N GLU A 90 -7.29 9.56 2.77
CA GLU A 90 -8.08 10.80 2.80
C GLU A 90 -7.87 11.59 4.10
N HIS A 91 -7.30 10.95 5.13
CA HIS A 91 -6.88 11.56 6.39
C HIS A 91 -5.42 11.22 6.71
N PRO A 92 -4.46 11.56 5.82
CA PRO A 92 -3.12 11.00 5.82
C PRO A 92 -2.29 11.39 7.05
N ASN A 93 -2.67 12.47 7.73
CA ASN A 93 -1.96 13.01 8.89
C ASN A 93 -2.28 12.31 10.21
N GLN A 94 -3.16 11.30 10.18
CA GLN A 94 -3.64 10.60 11.37
C GLN A 94 -3.47 9.10 11.22
N LEU A 95 -2.95 8.47 12.28
CA LEU A 95 -2.86 7.04 12.43
C LEU A 95 -3.58 6.63 13.71
N ARG A 96 -4.62 5.80 13.59
CA ARG A 96 -5.25 5.19 14.76
C ARG A 96 -4.41 4.01 15.24
N PHE A 97 -4.00 4.08 16.49
CA PHE A 97 -3.23 3.04 17.17
C PHE A 97 -4.06 2.48 18.34
N SER A 98 -4.25 1.18 18.37
CA SER A 98 -5.11 0.48 19.33
C SER A 98 -4.31 -0.60 20.07
N PRO A 99 -3.63 -0.28 21.17
CA PRO A 99 -2.95 -1.29 21.99
C PRO A 99 -3.94 -2.24 22.63
N VAL A 100 -3.57 -3.50 22.77
CA VAL A 100 -4.40 -4.49 23.49
C VAL A 100 -4.55 -4.06 24.97
N GLY A 101 -5.77 -4.07 25.48
CA GLY A 101 -6.07 -3.71 26.88
C GLY A 101 -5.99 -2.22 27.20
N GLN A 102 -5.86 -1.35 26.22
CA GLN A 102 -5.83 0.11 26.40
C GLN A 102 -6.80 0.81 25.44
N PRO A 103 -7.27 2.02 25.77
CA PRO A 103 -8.06 2.81 24.84
C PRO A 103 -7.28 3.12 23.55
N PRO A 104 -7.95 3.12 22.39
CA PRO A 104 -7.32 3.54 21.14
C PRO A 104 -6.97 5.03 21.19
N ARG A 105 -5.90 5.39 20.51
CA ARG A 105 -5.43 6.77 20.39
C ARG A 105 -5.10 7.11 18.94
N VAL A 106 -5.17 8.40 18.61
CA VAL A 106 -4.77 8.93 17.31
C VAL A 106 -3.37 9.51 17.43
N LEU A 107 -2.47 9.03 16.61
CA LEU A 107 -1.12 9.58 16.45
C LEU A 107 -1.15 10.55 15.27
N SER A 108 -0.74 11.80 15.51
CA SER A 108 -0.70 12.82 14.46
C SER A 108 0.69 12.92 13.84
N ARG A 109 0.73 13.21 12.56
CA ARG A 109 1.96 13.53 11.85
C ARG A 109 2.66 14.72 12.53
N GLY A 110 3.99 14.68 12.61
CA GLY A 110 4.78 15.73 13.27
C GLY A 110 4.66 15.75 14.78
N GLY A 111 4.02 14.74 15.39
CA GLY A 111 3.90 14.63 16.85
C GLY A 111 5.21 14.28 17.55
N PRO A 112 5.30 14.47 18.89
CA PRO A 112 6.55 14.35 19.63
C PRO A 112 7.11 12.93 19.77
N SER A 113 6.32 11.91 19.46
CA SER A 113 6.69 10.48 19.62
C SER A 113 6.99 9.78 18.31
N LEU A 114 7.32 10.52 17.24
CA LEU A 114 7.60 9.93 15.94
C LEU A 114 9.01 9.33 15.89
N GLY A 115 9.12 8.16 15.28
CA GLY A 115 10.41 7.56 14.95
C GLY A 115 11.15 8.36 13.85
N PRO A 116 12.46 8.08 13.65
CA PRO A 116 13.29 8.85 12.70
C PRO A 116 12.75 8.85 11.26
N ALA A 117 12.20 7.75 10.78
CA ALA A 117 11.65 7.64 9.43
C ALA A 117 10.43 8.55 9.22
N ALA A 118 9.50 8.57 10.17
CA ALA A 118 8.32 9.42 10.12
C ALA A 118 8.68 10.90 10.27
N SER A 119 9.62 11.23 11.17
CA SER A 119 10.14 12.59 11.33
C SER A 119 10.81 13.10 10.05
N ARG A 120 11.62 12.27 9.39
CA ARG A 120 12.26 12.60 8.12
C ARG A 120 11.25 12.83 6.99
N ALA A 121 10.14 12.12 6.99
CA ALA A 121 9.10 12.26 5.98
C ALA A 121 8.21 13.49 6.22
N THR A 122 8.20 14.05 7.42
CA THR A 122 7.44 15.25 7.77
C THR A 122 8.16 16.49 7.22
N ARG A 123 7.44 17.35 6.47
CA ARG A 123 8.00 18.51 5.77
C ARG A 123 7.55 19.83 6.37
N ILE A 124 6.34 19.91 6.87
CA ILE A 124 5.75 21.13 7.46
C ILE A 124 5.35 20.87 8.91
N PRO A 125 5.23 21.90 9.74
CA PRO A 125 4.93 21.75 11.15
C PRO A 125 3.63 20.98 11.43
N SER A 126 3.56 20.37 12.60
CA SER A 126 2.34 19.75 13.12
C SER A 126 1.16 20.73 13.07
N GLY A 127 -0.04 20.24 12.79
CA GLY A 127 -1.25 21.07 12.66
C GLY A 127 -1.47 21.66 11.25
N HIS A 128 -0.49 21.59 10.36
CA HIS A 128 -0.65 21.94 8.95
C HIS A 128 -0.80 20.68 8.12
N PRO A 129 -1.77 20.58 7.19
CA PRO A 129 -2.00 19.35 6.43
C PRO A 129 -0.85 19.08 5.46
N GLU A 130 -0.38 17.83 5.45
CA GLU A 130 0.48 17.24 4.41
C GLU A 130 -0.25 16.08 3.74
N GLY A 131 0.10 15.77 2.50
CA GLY A 131 -0.53 14.66 1.78
C GLY A 131 0.17 14.30 0.49
N TYR A 132 -0.58 14.34 -0.59
CA TYR A 132 -0.18 13.85 -1.90
C TYR A 132 1.09 14.52 -2.45
N LEU A 133 1.13 15.85 -2.42
CA LEU A 133 2.27 16.62 -2.96
C LEU A 133 3.56 16.36 -2.18
N GLU A 134 3.47 16.37 -0.85
CA GLU A 134 4.61 16.15 0.04
C GLU A 134 5.09 14.69 -0.05
N GLY A 135 4.19 13.73 -0.25
CA GLY A 135 4.52 12.34 -0.51
C GLY A 135 5.39 12.18 -1.76
N PHE A 136 4.97 12.78 -2.88
CA PHE A 136 5.78 12.81 -4.10
C PHE A 136 7.09 13.58 -3.91
N ALA A 137 7.07 14.72 -3.24
CA ALA A 137 8.28 15.48 -2.95
C ALA A 137 9.31 14.68 -2.14
N ASN A 138 8.85 13.80 -1.23
CA ASN A 138 9.72 12.88 -0.50
C ASN A 138 10.35 11.84 -1.42
N LEU A 139 9.59 11.25 -2.34
CA LEU A 139 10.12 10.29 -3.33
C LEU A 139 11.21 10.94 -4.21
N TYR A 140 10.95 12.14 -4.75
CA TYR A 140 11.94 12.86 -5.56
C TYR A 140 13.19 13.26 -4.77
N ARG A 141 13.03 13.68 -3.51
CA ARG A 141 14.17 13.96 -2.63
C ARG A 141 15.05 12.74 -2.45
N ASP A 142 14.44 11.60 -2.19
CA ASP A 142 15.13 10.36 -1.90
C ASP A 142 15.83 9.80 -3.15
N LEU A 143 15.19 9.88 -4.31
CA LEU A 143 15.80 9.55 -5.58
C LEU A 143 16.99 10.47 -5.89
N ALA A 144 16.84 11.79 -5.67
CA ALA A 144 17.92 12.75 -5.87
C ALA A 144 19.12 12.47 -4.95
N GLU A 145 18.87 12.04 -3.71
CA GLU A 145 19.93 11.63 -2.78
C GLU A 145 20.70 10.41 -3.31
N GLN A 146 20.01 9.39 -3.79
CA GLN A 146 20.65 8.22 -4.38
C GLN A 146 21.52 8.59 -5.60
N ILE A 147 21.02 9.46 -6.47
CA ILE A 147 21.77 9.94 -7.64
C ILE A 147 23.03 10.72 -7.22
N ARG A 148 22.89 11.65 -6.25
CA ARG A 148 24.03 12.42 -5.73
C ARG A 148 25.07 11.52 -5.07
N ALA A 149 24.64 10.54 -4.26
CA ALA A 149 25.52 9.58 -3.61
C ALA A 149 26.33 8.77 -4.64
N ARG A 150 25.64 8.26 -5.68
CA ARG A 150 26.29 7.51 -6.77
C ARG A 150 27.31 8.36 -7.51
N ARG A 151 26.99 9.61 -7.86
CA ARG A 151 27.90 10.55 -8.54
C ARG A 151 29.13 10.87 -7.67
N ALA A 152 28.92 11.04 -6.37
CA ALA A 152 30.00 11.30 -5.40
C ALA A 152 30.74 10.03 -4.93
N LYS A 153 30.41 8.86 -5.48
CA LYS A 153 30.97 7.54 -5.08
C LYS A 153 30.89 7.27 -3.57
N ARG A 154 29.83 7.73 -2.91
CA ARG A 154 29.53 7.49 -1.49
C ARG A 154 28.27 6.65 -1.31
N LYS A 155 28.08 6.08 -0.13
CA LYS A 155 26.83 5.43 0.23
C LYS A 155 25.72 6.48 0.37
N PRO A 156 24.49 6.21 -0.11
CA PRO A 156 23.33 7.08 0.13
C PRO A 156 22.89 7.01 1.60
N ASP A 157 22.09 7.98 2.02
CA ASP A 157 21.34 7.92 3.27
C ASP A 157 20.48 6.64 3.26
N PRO A 158 20.57 5.76 4.27
CA PRO A 158 19.77 4.53 4.34
C PRO A 158 18.27 4.78 4.23
N ALA A 159 17.76 5.89 4.76
CA ALA A 159 16.35 6.25 4.67
C ALA A 159 15.92 6.62 3.23
N ALA A 160 16.83 7.03 2.36
CA ALA A 160 16.56 7.27 0.96
C ALA A 160 16.44 5.97 0.14
N LEU A 161 16.83 4.83 0.71
CA LEU A 161 16.68 3.51 0.07
C LEU A 161 15.26 2.93 0.23
N LEU A 162 14.37 3.58 0.95
CA LEU A 162 12.97 3.16 1.11
C LEU A 162 12.08 3.46 -0.11
N VAL A 163 12.62 4.12 -1.13
CA VAL A 163 11.92 4.35 -2.41
C VAL A 163 11.66 3.00 -3.10
N PRO A 164 10.45 2.78 -3.64
CA PRO A 164 10.14 1.56 -4.38
C PRO A 164 11.13 1.30 -5.52
N THR A 165 11.53 0.06 -5.68
CA THR A 165 12.47 -0.41 -6.69
C THR A 165 11.75 -1.01 -7.91
N VAL A 166 12.51 -1.39 -8.93
CA VAL A 166 11.97 -2.13 -10.08
C VAL A 166 11.46 -3.52 -9.67
N GLU A 167 12.09 -4.15 -8.67
CA GLU A 167 11.66 -5.43 -8.10
C GLU A 167 10.30 -5.29 -7.42
N ASP A 168 10.07 -4.21 -6.67
CA ASP A 168 8.76 -3.89 -6.09
C ASP A 168 7.69 -3.74 -7.17
N GLY A 169 8.02 -3.10 -8.28
CA GLY A 169 7.15 -2.98 -9.45
C GLY A 169 6.83 -4.34 -10.07
N ALA A 170 7.84 -5.19 -10.25
CA ALA A 170 7.67 -6.55 -10.78
C ALA A 170 6.77 -7.40 -9.86
N HIS A 171 6.94 -7.31 -8.54
CA HIS A 171 6.08 -8.00 -7.57
C HIS A 171 4.62 -7.52 -7.66
N GLY A 172 4.39 -6.21 -7.85
CA GLY A 172 3.06 -5.67 -8.08
C GLY A 172 2.39 -6.24 -9.32
N VAL A 173 3.14 -6.37 -10.43
CA VAL A 173 2.63 -6.99 -11.67
C VAL A 173 2.34 -8.48 -11.48
N LYS A 174 3.23 -9.23 -10.82
CA LYS A 174 3.01 -10.65 -10.49
C LYS A 174 1.73 -10.83 -9.65
N PHE A 175 1.52 -9.97 -8.66
CA PHE A 175 0.33 -9.98 -7.81
C PHE A 175 -0.96 -9.85 -8.64
N ILE A 176 -1.00 -8.91 -9.59
CA ILE A 176 -2.15 -8.71 -10.46
C ILE A 176 -2.40 -9.94 -11.34
N HIS A 177 -1.34 -10.49 -11.97
CA HIS A 177 -1.46 -11.68 -12.82
C HIS A 177 -1.97 -12.89 -12.01
N ALA A 178 -1.46 -13.09 -10.80
CA ALA A 178 -1.92 -14.16 -9.92
C ALA A 178 -3.41 -14.02 -9.53
N ALA A 179 -3.88 -12.79 -9.30
CA ALA A 179 -5.28 -12.54 -8.99
C ALA A 179 -6.20 -12.85 -10.20
N VAL A 180 -5.80 -12.43 -11.39
CA VAL A 180 -6.54 -12.77 -12.63
C VAL A 180 -6.54 -14.28 -12.87
N GLU A 181 -5.39 -14.94 -12.69
CA GLU A 181 -5.28 -16.41 -12.81
C GLU A 181 -6.18 -17.13 -11.82
N SER A 182 -6.17 -16.71 -10.55
CA SER A 182 -7.02 -17.27 -9.50
C SER A 182 -8.49 -17.16 -9.85
N SER A 183 -8.93 -15.98 -10.27
CA SER A 183 -10.31 -15.71 -10.66
C SER A 183 -10.73 -16.57 -11.86
N ALA A 184 -9.87 -16.72 -12.88
CA ALA A 184 -10.12 -17.58 -14.03
C ALA A 184 -10.22 -19.07 -13.66
N LYS A 185 -9.65 -19.47 -12.51
CA LYS A 185 -9.70 -20.80 -11.92
C LYS A 185 -10.72 -20.92 -10.79
N ASN A 186 -11.78 -20.12 -10.82
CA ASN A 186 -12.87 -20.10 -9.83
C ASN A 186 -12.36 -19.88 -8.39
N GLY A 187 -11.46 -18.93 -8.19
CA GLY A 187 -10.93 -18.58 -6.87
C GLY A 187 -9.90 -19.56 -6.29
N ALA A 188 -9.30 -20.40 -7.11
CA ALA A 188 -8.24 -21.30 -6.65
C ALA A 188 -7.03 -20.51 -6.11
N TRP A 189 -6.39 -21.04 -5.05
CA TRP A 189 -5.18 -20.45 -4.51
C TRP A 189 -4.02 -20.51 -5.52
N VAL A 190 -3.40 -19.37 -5.77
CA VAL A 190 -2.24 -19.21 -6.66
C VAL A 190 -1.05 -18.73 -5.83
N VAL A 191 0.08 -19.43 -5.99
CA VAL A 191 1.34 -19.09 -5.32
C VAL A 191 2.02 -17.96 -6.09
N LEU A 192 2.44 -16.91 -5.37
CA LEU A 192 3.30 -15.87 -5.93
C LEU A 192 4.75 -16.39 -5.87
N THR A 193 5.21 -17.04 -6.92
CA THR A 193 6.62 -17.44 -7.02
C THR A 193 7.53 -16.21 -7.03
N ALA A 194 8.66 -16.31 -6.34
CA ALA A 194 9.68 -15.28 -6.22
C ALA A 194 10.20 -14.82 -7.59
#